data_15352e564ed6ee4d1877be2b8c51a5fc
#
_entry.id   15352e564ed6ee4d1877be2b8c51a5fc
#
_cell.length_a   1.000
_cell.length_b   1.000
_cell.length_c   1.000
_cell.angle_alpha   90.00
_cell.angle_beta   90.00
_cell.angle_gamma   90.00
#
_symmetry.space_group_name_H-M   'P 1'
#
loop_
_entity.id
_entity.type
_entity.pdbx_description
1 polymer ?
#
loop_
_entity_poly.entity_id
_entity_poly.type
_entity_poly.pdbx_seq_one_letter_code
_entity_poly.pdbx_strand_id
1 'polypeptide(L)'
;MIEGSLGCPNCRDRFPVAGGFGDLRPPPRSTLDEVADVEPLVSPSAMEVAALLGLTDGPGNVALIGDVAGHATALAGLVPGIEFIGIAPGLRGWEEGEGVSRLTAGASLPFSNGSLRGVGLVAEGSPSSAANSSMAAELTRVVARDGRIAVWGAAGPTAGPAVREWEGALKAEGLDVLASEETAVVVRQVAR
;
A
#
# COMPACT_ATOMS: atom_id res chain seq x y z
N MET A 1 17.31 -2.51 16.71
CA MET A 1 17.47 -2.67 15.24
C MET A 1 17.31 -4.15 14.93
N ILE A 2 16.32 -4.50 14.11
CA ILE A 2 16.02 -5.91 13.77
C ILE A 2 16.83 -6.27 12.53
N GLU A 3 17.69 -7.28 12.67
CA GLU A 3 18.51 -7.84 11.59
C GLU A 3 18.19 -9.32 11.41
N GLY A 4 18.15 -9.79 10.18
CA GLY A 4 17.92 -11.21 9.92
C GLY A 4 17.39 -11.55 8.54
N SER A 5 16.63 -12.63 8.46
CA SER A 5 15.96 -13.02 7.23
C SER A 5 14.63 -13.72 7.51
N LEU A 6 13.63 -13.46 6.68
CA LEU A 6 12.38 -14.19 6.65
C LEU A 6 12.48 -15.35 5.65
N GLY A 7 12.15 -16.55 6.07
CA GLY A 7 12.13 -17.73 5.19
C GLY A 7 10.72 -17.97 4.64
N CYS A 8 10.59 -18.17 3.35
CA CYS A 8 9.32 -18.58 2.75
C CYS A 8 9.19 -20.12 2.82
N PRO A 9 8.17 -20.67 3.46
CA PRO A 9 7.99 -22.13 3.53
C PRO A 9 7.67 -22.76 2.18
N ASN A 10 7.12 -21.99 1.24
CA ASN A 10 6.68 -22.50 -0.06
C ASN A 10 7.81 -22.53 -1.10
N CYS A 11 8.49 -21.38 -1.31
CA CYS A 11 9.56 -21.27 -2.31
C CYS A 11 10.97 -21.51 -1.74
N ARG A 12 11.11 -21.60 -0.40
CA ARG A 12 12.39 -21.71 0.34
C ARG A 12 13.33 -20.52 0.18
N ASP A 13 12.86 -19.46 -0.45
CA ASP A 13 13.61 -18.21 -0.54
C ASP A 13 13.81 -17.56 0.82
N ARG A 14 14.90 -16.81 0.95
CA ARG A 14 15.18 -15.97 2.11
C ARG A 14 15.11 -14.52 1.72
N PHE A 15 14.36 -13.76 2.50
CA PHE A 15 14.14 -12.34 2.33
C PHE A 15 14.89 -11.58 3.42
N PRO A 16 15.87 -10.73 3.08
CA PRO A 16 16.66 -10.04 4.08
C PRO A 16 15.83 -9.01 4.84
N VAL A 17 16.14 -8.86 6.12
CA VAL A 17 15.65 -7.80 6.99
C VAL A 17 16.87 -7.07 7.52
N ALA A 18 16.96 -5.77 7.26
CA ALA A 18 18.05 -4.92 7.70
C ALA A 18 17.48 -3.62 8.27
N GLY A 19 17.87 -3.26 9.49
CA GLY A 19 17.35 -2.08 10.18
C GLY A 19 15.82 -2.09 10.35
N GLY A 20 15.22 -3.26 10.57
CA GLY A 20 13.76 -3.40 10.64
C GLY A 20 13.02 -3.25 9.31
N PHE A 21 13.74 -3.08 8.18
CA PHE A 21 13.18 -3.02 6.83
C PHE A 21 13.29 -4.37 6.12
N GLY A 22 12.18 -4.89 5.61
CA GLY A 22 12.12 -6.17 4.90
C GLY A 22 12.18 -5.99 3.37
N ASP A 23 13.15 -6.65 2.69
CA ASP A 23 13.13 -6.74 1.23
C ASP A 23 12.46 -8.03 0.79
N LEU A 24 11.16 -7.94 0.51
CA LEU A 24 10.32 -9.08 0.12
C LEU A 24 10.14 -9.23 -1.40
N ARG A 25 10.99 -8.59 -2.19
CA ARG A 25 10.99 -8.77 -3.64
C ARG A 25 11.49 -10.18 -3.99
N PRO A 26 10.93 -10.83 -5.03
CA PRO A 26 11.45 -12.10 -5.48
C PRO A 26 12.86 -11.95 -6.07
N PRO A 27 13.72 -12.97 -5.97
CA PRO A 27 15.02 -12.94 -6.64
C PRO A 27 14.89 -13.06 -8.18
N PRO A 28 15.84 -12.54 -8.99
CA PRO A 28 17.01 -11.77 -8.56
C PRO A 28 16.63 -10.34 -8.13
N ARG A 29 17.24 -9.86 -7.05
CA ARG A 29 17.00 -8.50 -6.52
C ARG A 29 18.07 -7.55 -7.03
N SER A 30 17.65 -6.40 -7.56
CA SER A 30 18.54 -5.25 -7.76
C SER A 30 18.88 -4.61 -6.41
N THR A 31 20.00 -3.89 -6.33
CA THR A 31 20.32 -3.07 -5.16
C THR A 31 19.27 -1.98 -4.95
N LEU A 32 19.06 -1.58 -3.70
CA LEU A 32 18.15 -0.49 -3.31
C LEU A 32 18.92 0.83 -3.05
N ASP A 33 20.19 0.88 -3.43
CA ASP A 33 21.13 1.90 -2.94
C ASP A 33 20.92 3.29 -3.55
N GLU A 34 20.11 3.42 -4.59
CA GLU A 34 19.86 4.68 -5.32
C GLU A 34 18.37 5.09 -5.31
N VAL A 35 17.57 4.52 -4.44
CA VAL A 35 16.14 4.88 -4.37
C VAL A 35 16.00 6.14 -3.53
N ALA A 36 15.33 7.16 -4.06
CA ALA A 36 15.02 8.38 -3.33
C ALA A 36 14.21 8.07 -2.06
N ASP A 37 14.46 8.84 -1.00
CA ASP A 37 13.67 8.76 0.22
C ASP A 37 12.20 9.09 -0.10
N VAL A 38 11.29 8.40 0.60
CA VAL A 38 9.87 8.72 0.53
C VAL A 38 9.61 9.91 1.44
N GLU A 39 9.12 10.99 0.87
CA GLU A 39 8.63 12.11 1.66
C GLU A 39 7.10 12.03 1.82
N PRO A 40 6.56 12.38 3.01
CA PRO A 40 5.12 12.46 3.17
C PRO A 40 4.51 13.46 2.19
N LEU A 41 3.49 13.01 1.47
CA LEU A 41 2.77 13.88 0.54
C LEU A 41 2.07 15.01 1.28
N VAL A 42 2.00 16.17 0.65
CA VAL A 42 1.16 17.27 1.16
C VAL A 42 -0.32 16.93 0.96
N SER A 43 -0.66 16.28 -0.12
CA SER A 43 -2.00 15.75 -0.43
C SER A 43 -1.86 14.36 -1.09
N PRO A 44 -2.57 13.33 -0.58
CA PRO A 44 -3.45 13.41 0.58
C PRO A 44 -2.69 13.64 1.90
N SER A 45 -3.32 14.28 2.86
CA SER A 45 -2.82 14.34 4.25
C SER A 45 -3.08 13.02 4.98
N ALA A 46 -2.37 12.75 6.10
CA ALA A 46 -2.63 11.55 6.91
C ALA A 46 -4.09 11.46 7.39
N MET A 47 -4.72 12.60 7.70
CA MET A 47 -6.13 12.65 8.10
C MET A 47 -7.08 12.24 6.96
N GLU A 48 -6.82 12.68 5.73
CA GLU A 48 -7.59 12.28 4.55
C GLU A 48 -7.42 10.79 4.26
N VAL A 49 -6.20 10.26 4.39
CA VAL A 49 -5.94 8.82 4.25
C VAL A 49 -6.76 8.02 5.26
N ALA A 50 -6.74 8.41 6.54
CA ALA A 50 -7.53 7.76 7.58
C ALA A 50 -9.04 7.83 7.28
N ALA A 51 -9.54 9.00 6.89
CA ALA A 51 -10.95 9.21 6.59
C ALA A 51 -11.43 8.38 5.39
N LEU A 52 -10.70 8.40 4.27
CA LEU A 52 -11.08 7.67 3.07
C LEU A 52 -11.00 6.14 3.27
N LEU A 53 -10.01 5.67 4.02
CA LEU A 53 -9.92 4.26 4.41
C LEU A 53 -10.91 3.88 5.53
N GLY A 54 -11.61 4.85 6.13
CA GLY A 54 -12.60 4.61 7.19
C GLY A 54 -11.97 4.09 8.48
N LEU A 55 -10.79 4.59 8.82
CA LEU A 55 -10.05 4.17 10.00
C LEU A 55 -10.40 5.06 11.18
N THR A 56 -10.98 4.48 12.21
CA THR A 56 -11.33 5.17 13.46
C THR A 56 -10.58 4.60 14.66
N ASP A 57 -10.31 3.30 14.63
CA ASP A 57 -9.67 2.54 15.72
C ASP A 57 -9.15 1.19 15.20
N GLY A 58 -8.40 0.44 16.06
CA GLY A 58 -7.97 -0.94 15.78
C GLY A 58 -8.97 -2.00 16.25
N PRO A 59 -8.59 -3.27 16.17
CA PRO A 59 -7.34 -3.76 15.59
C PRO A 59 -7.38 -3.91 14.08
N GLY A 60 -6.20 -4.09 13.47
CA GLY A 60 -6.08 -4.46 12.06
C GLY A 60 -4.76 -4.02 11.41
N ASN A 61 -4.58 -4.42 10.18
CA ASN A 61 -3.43 -4.08 9.37
C ASN A 61 -3.86 -3.26 8.15
N VAL A 62 -3.14 -2.20 7.86
CA VAL A 62 -3.36 -1.33 6.69
C VAL A 62 -2.06 -1.20 5.92
N ALA A 63 -2.09 -1.47 4.60
CA ALA A 63 -0.93 -1.27 3.75
C ALA A 63 -0.99 0.10 3.05
N LEU A 64 0.15 0.76 2.98
CA LEU A 64 0.34 2.04 2.30
C LEU A 64 1.44 1.85 1.24
N ILE A 65 1.11 2.00 -0.04
CA ILE A 65 1.98 1.64 -1.16
C ILE A 65 2.43 2.89 -1.92
N GLY A 66 3.73 2.99 -2.17
CA GLY A 66 4.33 4.16 -2.82
C GLY A 66 4.41 5.36 -1.88
N ASP A 67 4.28 6.58 -2.41
CA ASP A 67 4.50 7.81 -1.66
C ASP A 67 3.57 7.99 -0.46
N VAL A 68 2.34 7.45 -0.51
CA VAL A 68 1.43 7.48 0.64
C VAL A 68 1.99 6.74 1.87
N ALA A 69 2.96 5.85 1.68
CA ALA A 69 3.64 5.16 2.77
C ALA A 69 4.41 6.11 3.70
N GLY A 70 4.76 7.31 3.24
CA GLY A 70 5.33 8.39 4.04
C GLY A 70 4.43 8.85 5.20
N HIS A 71 3.13 8.54 5.17
CA HIS A 71 2.21 8.87 6.26
C HIS A 71 2.11 7.80 7.35
N ALA A 72 2.78 6.65 7.23
CA ALA A 72 2.59 5.52 8.14
C ALA A 72 2.77 5.90 9.63
N THR A 73 3.84 6.63 9.96
CA THR A 73 4.10 7.07 11.35
C THR A 73 3.04 8.04 11.86
N ALA A 74 2.63 9.01 11.03
CA ALA A 74 1.58 9.96 11.42
C ALA A 74 0.23 9.25 11.62
N LEU A 75 -0.10 8.28 10.79
CA LEU A 75 -1.31 7.47 10.89
C LEU A 75 -1.29 6.58 12.13
N ALA A 76 -0.16 5.96 12.49
CA ALA A 76 -0.03 5.17 13.71
C ALA A 76 -0.30 6.02 14.97
N GLY A 77 0.11 7.29 14.95
CA GLY A 77 -0.23 8.23 16.02
C GLY A 77 -1.69 8.69 16.03
N LEU A 78 -2.36 8.73 14.87
CA LEU A 78 -3.76 9.15 14.74
C LEU A 78 -4.75 8.04 15.06
N VAL A 79 -4.44 6.81 14.70
CA VAL A 79 -5.39 5.66 14.80
C VAL A 79 -4.72 4.52 15.57
N PRO A 80 -4.83 4.53 16.90
CA PRO A 80 -4.19 3.53 17.73
C PRO A 80 -4.75 2.12 17.49
N GLY A 81 -3.89 1.12 17.65
CA GLY A 81 -4.25 -0.29 17.52
C GLY A 81 -4.29 -0.80 16.06
N ILE A 82 -3.94 0.03 15.09
CA ILE A 82 -3.71 -0.39 13.70
C ILE A 82 -2.20 -0.49 13.45
N GLU A 83 -1.77 -1.57 12.80
CA GLU A 83 -0.43 -1.69 12.25
C GLU A 83 -0.43 -1.15 10.82
N PHE A 84 0.33 -0.09 10.57
CA PHE A 84 0.52 0.48 9.24
C PHE A 84 1.75 -0.12 8.58
N ILE A 85 1.57 -0.70 7.42
CA ILE A 85 2.62 -1.38 6.67
C ILE A 85 3.00 -0.51 5.49
N GLY A 86 4.09 0.23 5.61
CA GLY A 86 4.65 1.03 4.52
C GLY A 86 5.36 0.14 3.49
N ILE A 87 4.98 0.26 2.22
CA ILE A 87 5.54 -0.53 1.12
C ILE A 87 6.14 0.43 0.10
N ALA A 88 7.39 0.77 0.28
CA ALA A 88 8.17 1.56 -0.67
C ALA A 88 9.67 1.36 -0.42
N PRO A 89 10.51 1.28 -1.46
CA PRO A 89 11.96 1.11 -1.30
C PRO A 89 12.62 2.23 -0.49
N GLY A 90 12.16 3.47 -0.63
CA GLY A 90 12.69 4.65 0.05
C GLY A 90 12.48 4.67 1.57
N LEU A 91 11.65 3.76 2.12
CA LEU A 91 11.48 3.63 3.58
C LEU A 91 12.64 2.90 4.28
N ARG A 92 13.62 2.42 3.54
CA ARG A 92 14.77 1.68 4.10
C ARG A 92 15.55 2.47 5.13
N GLY A 93 15.72 3.78 4.91
CA GLY A 93 16.44 4.68 5.79
C GLY A 93 15.66 5.21 7.00
N TRP A 94 14.36 4.93 7.07
CA TRP A 94 13.50 5.46 8.12
C TRP A 94 13.73 4.74 9.46
N GLU A 95 13.52 5.47 10.55
CA GLU A 95 13.57 4.88 11.89
C GLU A 95 12.40 3.94 12.15
N GLU A 96 12.60 2.97 13.04
CA GLU A 96 11.53 2.09 13.54
C GLU A 96 10.52 2.92 14.33
N GLY A 97 9.23 2.64 14.14
CA GLY A 97 8.13 3.28 14.86
C GLY A 97 7.15 2.25 15.39
N GLU A 98 6.56 2.53 16.53
CA GLU A 98 5.48 1.70 17.08
C GLU A 98 4.27 1.74 16.15
N GLY A 99 3.67 0.58 15.86
CA GLY A 99 2.54 0.46 14.94
C GLY A 99 2.91 0.67 13.47
N VAL A 100 4.21 0.58 13.11
CA VAL A 100 4.68 0.74 11.74
C VAL A 100 5.65 -0.36 11.34
N SER A 101 5.29 -1.11 10.31
CA SER A 101 6.19 -2.03 9.60
C SER A 101 6.61 -1.44 8.26
N ARG A 102 7.86 -1.71 7.85
CA ARG A 102 8.44 -1.17 6.61
C ARG A 102 8.98 -2.28 5.73
N LEU A 103 8.59 -2.28 4.47
CA LEU A 103 9.08 -3.27 3.52
C LEU A 103 9.06 -2.77 2.07
N THR A 104 9.71 -3.51 1.19
CA THR A 104 9.47 -3.45 -0.24
C THR A 104 9.03 -4.81 -0.75
N ALA A 105 8.18 -4.83 -1.75
CA ALA A 105 7.63 -6.03 -2.36
C ALA A 105 7.67 -5.93 -3.89
N GLY A 106 7.46 -7.05 -4.57
CA GLY A 106 7.23 -7.10 -6.01
C GLY A 106 5.76 -6.83 -6.37
N ALA A 107 5.38 -7.26 -7.56
CA ALA A 107 3.99 -7.14 -8.03
C ALA A 107 2.98 -7.97 -7.20
N SER A 108 3.43 -9.00 -6.51
CA SER A 108 2.62 -9.77 -5.57
C SER A 108 2.87 -9.28 -4.14
N LEU A 109 1.83 -8.98 -3.42
CA LEU A 109 1.90 -8.50 -2.03
C LEU A 109 2.06 -9.68 -1.06
N PRO A 110 2.95 -9.57 -0.07
CA PRO A 110 3.30 -10.67 0.84
C PRO A 110 2.25 -10.88 1.97
N PHE A 111 0.98 -10.75 1.64
CA PHE A 111 -0.12 -10.87 2.59
C PHE A 111 -1.04 -12.03 2.23
N SER A 112 -1.64 -12.62 3.25
CA SER A 112 -2.70 -13.62 3.08
C SER A 112 -3.98 -12.98 2.51
N ASN A 113 -4.84 -13.81 1.90
CA ASN A 113 -6.12 -13.35 1.40
C ASN A 113 -6.95 -12.73 2.54
N GLY A 114 -7.52 -11.55 2.31
CA GLY A 114 -8.40 -10.88 3.25
C GLY A 114 -7.75 -10.51 4.60
N SER A 115 -6.43 -10.30 4.64
CA SER A 115 -5.71 -9.98 5.88
C SER A 115 -5.57 -8.49 6.17
N LEU A 116 -5.83 -7.64 5.19
CA LEU A 116 -5.71 -6.20 5.33
C LEU A 116 -7.09 -5.55 5.49
N ARG A 117 -7.22 -4.68 6.47
CA ARG A 117 -8.41 -3.84 6.69
C ARG A 117 -8.56 -2.75 5.64
N GLY A 118 -7.44 -2.30 5.07
CA GLY A 118 -7.44 -1.33 4.00
C GLY A 118 -6.11 -1.23 3.28
N VAL A 119 -6.13 -0.63 2.11
CA VAL A 119 -4.93 -0.32 1.32
C VAL A 119 -5.04 1.09 0.77
N GLY A 120 -3.98 1.88 0.98
CA GLY A 120 -3.77 3.17 0.32
C GLY A 120 -2.68 3.06 -0.75
N LEU A 121 -2.91 3.66 -1.92
CA LEU A 121 -1.98 3.61 -3.05
C LEU A 121 -1.96 4.95 -3.78
N VAL A 122 -0.79 5.46 -4.12
CA VAL A 122 -0.65 6.54 -5.11
C VAL A 122 -0.39 5.94 -6.48
N ALA A 123 -1.24 6.29 -7.44
CA ALA A 123 -1.07 5.92 -8.84
C ALA A 123 0.08 6.74 -9.45
N GLU A 124 1.24 6.16 -9.59
CA GLU A 124 2.38 6.76 -10.26
C GLU A 124 2.23 6.66 -11.77
N GLY A 125 2.29 7.81 -12.46
CA GLY A 125 2.35 7.88 -13.92
C GLY A 125 1.19 7.22 -14.65
N SER A 126 1.43 6.82 -15.90
CA SER A 126 0.51 6.00 -16.71
C SER A 126 1.08 4.57 -16.78
N PRO A 127 0.84 3.71 -15.78
CA PRO A 127 1.16 2.30 -15.92
C PRO A 127 0.29 1.73 -17.04
N SER A 128 0.75 0.69 -17.70
CA SER A 128 -0.08 0.00 -18.69
C SER A 128 -1.35 -0.52 -17.99
N SER A 129 -2.48 -0.48 -18.68
CA SER A 129 -3.76 -1.02 -18.17
C SER A 129 -3.64 -2.46 -17.63
N ALA A 130 -2.72 -3.25 -18.18
CA ALA A 130 -2.42 -4.60 -17.72
C ALA A 130 -1.76 -4.63 -16.33
N ALA A 131 -0.85 -3.69 -16.02
CA ALA A 131 -0.22 -3.61 -14.70
C ALA A 131 -1.23 -3.18 -13.63
N ASN A 132 -2.12 -2.23 -13.96
CA ASN A 132 -3.20 -1.81 -13.07
C ASN A 132 -4.18 -2.95 -12.79
N SER A 133 -4.57 -3.71 -13.81
CA SER A 133 -5.47 -4.86 -13.65
C SER A 133 -4.84 -5.95 -12.75
N SER A 134 -3.55 -6.27 -12.94
CA SER A 134 -2.85 -7.24 -12.11
C SER A 134 -2.77 -6.79 -10.64
N MET A 135 -2.47 -5.52 -10.41
CA MET A 135 -2.42 -4.98 -9.06
C MET A 135 -3.82 -4.85 -8.45
N ALA A 136 -4.86 -4.48 -9.21
CA ALA A 136 -6.24 -4.44 -8.73
C ALA A 136 -6.71 -5.82 -8.24
N ALA A 137 -6.40 -6.89 -8.99
CA ALA A 137 -6.69 -8.26 -8.57
C ALA A 137 -5.95 -8.61 -7.26
N GLU A 138 -4.69 -8.21 -7.14
CA GLU A 138 -3.90 -8.45 -5.93
C GLU A 138 -4.41 -7.66 -4.72
N LEU A 139 -4.79 -6.40 -4.89
CA LEU A 139 -5.44 -5.59 -3.85
C LEU A 139 -6.76 -6.22 -3.40
N THR A 140 -7.58 -6.69 -4.35
CA THR A 140 -8.83 -7.39 -4.07
C THR A 140 -8.60 -8.68 -3.28
N ARG A 141 -7.51 -9.40 -3.56
CA ARG A 141 -7.14 -10.63 -2.85
C ARG A 141 -6.78 -10.37 -1.38
N VAL A 142 -5.99 -9.32 -1.12
CA VAL A 142 -5.43 -9.08 0.22
C VAL A 142 -6.36 -8.30 1.15
N VAL A 143 -7.30 -7.52 0.60
CA VAL A 143 -8.22 -6.72 1.41
C VAL A 143 -9.34 -7.59 1.97
N ALA A 144 -9.62 -7.43 3.26
CA ALA A 144 -10.69 -8.12 3.96
C ALA A 144 -12.08 -7.68 3.45
N ARG A 145 -13.07 -8.50 3.74
CA ARG A 145 -14.48 -8.14 3.53
C ARG A 145 -14.79 -6.81 4.24
N ASP A 146 -15.52 -5.93 3.55
CA ASP A 146 -15.84 -4.57 3.97
C ASP A 146 -14.63 -3.63 4.12
N GLY A 147 -13.41 -4.12 3.86
CA GLY A 147 -12.20 -3.31 3.80
C GLY A 147 -12.22 -2.35 2.61
N ARG A 148 -11.44 -1.28 2.70
CA ARG A 148 -11.41 -0.22 1.68
C ARG A 148 -10.07 -0.17 0.95
N ILE A 149 -10.13 0.19 -0.33
CA ILE A 149 -8.96 0.54 -1.12
C ILE A 149 -9.15 2.00 -1.55
N ALA A 150 -8.16 2.84 -1.28
CA ALA A 150 -8.12 4.22 -1.73
C ALA A 150 -6.93 4.41 -2.67
N VAL A 151 -7.19 4.94 -3.86
CA VAL A 151 -6.17 5.25 -4.87
C VAL A 151 -6.20 6.73 -5.15
N TRP A 152 -5.05 7.38 -4.97
CA TRP A 152 -4.85 8.80 -5.30
C TRP A 152 -4.06 8.92 -6.59
N GLY A 153 -4.41 9.89 -7.42
CA GLY A 153 -3.57 10.28 -8.55
C GLY A 153 -2.34 11.05 -8.05
N ALA A 154 -1.17 10.77 -8.63
CA ALA A 154 0.00 11.60 -8.41
C ALA A 154 -0.29 13.05 -8.84
N ALA A 155 0.32 14.03 -8.15
CA ALA A 155 0.09 15.44 -8.45
C ALA A 155 0.38 15.79 -9.92
N GLY A 156 -0.50 16.54 -10.55
CA GLY A 156 -0.33 17.02 -11.90
C GLY A 156 -1.45 16.66 -12.89
N PRO A 157 -1.31 16.99 -14.16
CA PRO A 157 -2.37 16.85 -15.18
C PRO A 157 -2.74 15.40 -15.50
N THR A 158 -1.93 14.45 -15.11
CA THR A 158 -2.17 13.00 -15.31
C THR A 158 -2.95 12.34 -14.16
N ALA A 159 -3.18 13.04 -13.05
CA ALA A 159 -3.87 12.49 -11.89
C ALA A 159 -5.26 11.94 -12.23
N GLY A 160 -6.12 12.75 -12.84
CA GLY A 160 -7.47 12.35 -13.18
C GLY A 160 -7.57 11.18 -14.15
N PRO A 161 -6.81 11.14 -15.25
CA PRO A 161 -6.72 9.96 -16.10
C PRO A 161 -6.30 8.69 -15.36
N ALA A 162 -5.27 8.76 -14.52
CA ALA A 162 -4.79 7.62 -13.75
C ALA A 162 -5.86 7.11 -12.77
N VAL A 163 -6.55 7.99 -12.05
CA VAL A 163 -7.64 7.62 -11.12
C VAL A 163 -8.78 6.92 -11.87
N ARG A 164 -9.18 7.39 -13.06
CA ARG A 164 -10.22 6.72 -13.84
C ARG A 164 -9.82 5.34 -14.34
N GLU A 165 -8.57 5.14 -14.74
CA GLU A 165 -8.07 3.81 -15.10
C GLU A 165 -8.14 2.85 -13.92
N TRP A 166 -7.71 3.31 -12.74
CA TRP A 166 -7.78 2.52 -11.51
C TRP A 166 -9.22 2.21 -11.11
N GLU A 167 -10.12 3.18 -11.22
CA GLU A 167 -11.55 2.95 -10.97
C GLU A 167 -12.10 1.84 -11.88
N GLY A 168 -11.76 1.87 -13.17
CA GLY A 168 -12.14 0.82 -14.13
C GLY A 168 -11.59 -0.55 -13.75
N ALA A 169 -10.32 -0.64 -13.37
CA ALA A 169 -9.67 -1.88 -12.98
C ALA A 169 -10.29 -2.47 -11.69
N LEU A 170 -10.53 -1.64 -10.67
CA LEU A 170 -11.13 -2.06 -9.40
C LEU A 170 -12.60 -2.49 -9.56
N LYS A 171 -13.36 -1.80 -10.41
CA LYS A 171 -14.73 -2.24 -10.79
C LYS A 171 -14.75 -3.59 -11.50
N ALA A 172 -13.78 -3.84 -12.37
CA ALA A 172 -13.69 -5.13 -13.08
C ALA A 172 -13.44 -6.31 -12.11
N GLU A 173 -12.78 -6.05 -10.97
CA GLU A 173 -12.62 -7.02 -9.87
C GLU A 173 -13.86 -7.16 -8.98
N GLY A 174 -14.93 -6.40 -9.24
CA GLY A 174 -16.19 -6.50 -8.53
C GLY A 174 -16.24 -5.73 -7.20
N LEU A 175 -15.44 -4.69 -7.06
CA LEU A 175 -15.46 -3.81 -5.89
C LEU A 175 -16.52 -2.71 -6.05
N ASP A 176 -17.16 -2.34 -4.94
CA ASP A 176 -18.13 -1.23 -4.90
C ASP A 176 -17.41 0.11 -4.81
N VAL A 177 -17.71 1.04 -5.70
CA VAL A 177 -17.19 2.43 -5.62
C VAL A 177 -17.98 3.20 -4.57
N LEU A 178 -17.29 3.68 -3.55
CA LEU A 178 -17.86 4.53 -2.49
C LEU A 178 -17.79 6.01 -2.83
N ALA A 179 -16.68 6.43 -3.44
CA ALA A 179 -16.45 7.78 -3.91
C ALA A 179 -15.49 7.77 -5.08
N SER A 180 -15.68 8.67 -6.04
CA SER A 180 -14.77 8.89 -7.16
C SER A 180 -14.75 10.38 -7.47
N GLU A 181 -13.56 10.96 -7.37
CA GLU A 181 -13.25 12.35 -7.66
C GLU A 181 -12.10 12.43 -8.65
N GLU A 182 -11.75 13.64 -9.10
CA GLU A 182 -10.67 13.83 -10.06
C GLU A 182 -9.30 13.38 -9.53
N THR A 183 -9.10 13.47 -8.22
CA THR A 183 -7.82 13.18 -7.55
C THR A 183 -7.77 11.87 -6.80
N ALA A 184 -8.92 11.22 -6.57
CA ALA A 184 -8.95 9.97 -5.81
C ALA A 184 -10.17 9.10 -6.12
N VAL A 185 -10.02 7.79 -5.98
CA VAL A 185 -11.12 6.83 -5.94
C VAL A 185 -11.04 5.97 -4.69
N VAL A 186 -12.18 5.73 -4.07
CA VAL A 186 -12.32 4.83 -2.92
C VAL A 186 -13.32 3.74 -3.25
N VAL A 187 -12.91 2.51 -3.06
CA VAL A 187 -13.76 1.33 -3.26
C VAL A 187 -13.81 0.48 -2.00
N ARG A 188 -14.82 -0.36 -1.91
CA ARG A 188 -15.01 -1.31 -0.81
C ARG A 188 -15.08 -2.73 -1.34
N GLN A 189 -14.42 -3.64 -0.63
CA GLN A 189 -14.55 -5.07 -0.86
C GLN A 189 -15.95 -5.53 -0.42
N VAL A 190 -16.72 -6.08 -1.34
CA VAL A 190 -18.02 -6.69 -1.04
C VAL A 190 -17.92 -8.21 -0.86
N ALA A 191 -18.87 -8.78 -0.15
CA ALA A 191 -18.97 -10.23 -0.03
C ALA A 191 -19.30 -10.84 -1.41
N ARG A 192 -18.47 -11.76 -1.83
CA ARG A 192 -18.84 -12.71 -2.89
C ARG A 192 -19.44 -13.95 -2.25
#